data_a8bcd117b444c09cf8c78f0d4b026165
#
_entry.id   a8bcd117b444c09cf8c78f0d4b026165
#
_cell.length_a   1.000
_cell.length_b   1.000
_cell.length_c   1.000
_cell.angle_alpha   90.00
_cell.angle_beta   90.00
_cell.angle_gamma   90.00
#
_symmetry.space_group_name_H-M   'P 1'
#
loop_
_entity.id
_entity.type
_entity.pdbx_description
1 polymer ?
#
loop_
_entity_poly.entity_id
_entity_poly.type
_entity_poly.pdbx_seq_one_letter_code
_entity_poly.pdbx_strand_id
1 'polypeptide(L)'
;MDLHLAPQLPDRRDFRIGIIGSGFIVSDCHLPAYRKGGLNPVAIASRTRENAVKTAQRHSIPRVFDTVDQLLEDSSIEILDIAVPPNAQLPIIKAACNHGTLKGILAQKPLGMNYSEALEAVRVCREAGIQLAVNQNMRHDPSVRAGKALLSQGVIGDPVFATIDMRAIPHWMPWQAELGWVTLRIMSIHHLDCFRFWFGDPEAIFCSVRTDPRTRFPHQDGLCTYILEYASGLRCVGIDDTWTGPAKEGCPADVRIEWRVEGLNGLAIGDIGWCKDPYTTPSTIRYASRGFKEFTHPRLEGSWFPDAFLGTMAELLVAVETGTHAAISGEDNLRTMALVEAAYQSAREGRKIAL
;
A
#
# COMPACT_ATOMS: atom_id res chain seq x y z
N MET A 1 -17.71 -21.35 -1.55
CA MET A 1 -16.62 -20.83 -2.42
C MET A 1 -15.43 -20.53 -1.52
N ASP A 2 -14.30 -21.17 -1.78
CA ASP A 2 -13.06 -20.87 -1.06
C ASP A 2 -12.36 -19.71 -1.79
N LEU A 3 -12.14 -18.61 -1.08
CA LEU A 3 -11.59 -17.40 -1.68
C LEU A 3 -10.05 -17.33 -1.61
N HIS A 4 -9.39 -18.30 -0.95
CA HIS A 4 -7.91 -18.38 -0.78
C HIS A 4 -7.26 -17.01 -0.50
N LEU A 5 -7.68 -16.36 0.58
CA LEU A 5 -7.31 -14.98 0.87
C LEU A 5 -5.95 -14.84 1.58
N ALA A 6 -5.42 -15.91 2.16
CA ALA A 6 -4.12 -15.87 2.81
C ALA A 6 -3.00 -15.57 1.79
N PRO A 7 -2.00 -14.76 2.14
CA PRO A 7 -0.84 -14.58 1.29
C PRO A 7 -0.05 -15.89 1.17
N GLN A 8 0.52 -16.14 0.01
CA GLN A 8 1.50 -17.22 -0.14
C GLN A 8 2.75 -16.82 0.65
N LEU A 9 3.15 -17.65 1.59
CA LEU A 9 4.38 -17.44 2.34
C LEU A 9 5.54 -18.21 1.66
N PRO A 10 6.80 -17.73 1.77
CA PRO A 10 7.95 -18.49 1.29
C PRO A 10 8.13 -19.77 2.08
N ASP A 11 8.75 -20.79 1.50
CA ASP A 11 9.12 -22.01 2.21
C ASP A 11 10.20 -21.70 3.24
N ARG A 12 11.18 -20.90 2.86
CA ARG A 12 12.21 -20.38 3.72
C ARG A 12 11.74 -19.15 4.49
N ARG A 13 11.64 -19.23 5.82
CA ARG A 13 11.17 -18.11 6.68
C ARG A 13 12.27 -17.46 7.51
N ASP A 14 13.46 -17.99 7.50
CA ASP A 14 14.62 -17.52 8.25
C ASP A 14 15.45 -16.47 7.51
N PHE A 15 14.95 -15.91 6.40
CA PHE A 15 15.58 -14.75 5.76
C PHE A 15 15.88 -13.67 6.80
N ARG A 16 17.12 -13.24 6.88
CA ARG A 16 17.53 -12.20 7.83
C ARG A 16 17.11 -10.83 7.33
N ILE A 17 16.08 -10.27 7.96
CA ILE A 17 15.49 -8.99 7.58
C ILE A 17 16.09 -7.88 8.44
N GLY A 18 16.72 -6.89 7.81
CA GLY A 18 17.12 -5.62 8.40
C GLY A 18 16.05 -4.58 8.18
N ILE A 19 15.76 -3.77 9.19
CA ILE A 19 14.69 -2.76 9.16
C ILE A 19 15.30 -1.37 9.27
N ILE A 20 14.92 -0.48 8.38
CA ILE A 20 15.30 0.93 8.40
C ILE A 20 14.06 1.79 8.64
N GLY A 21 13.98 2.34 9.84
CA GLY A 21 12.82 3.05 10.38
C GLY A 21 12.27 2.40 11.64
N SER A 22 11.59 3.18 12.49
CA SER A 22 11.01 2.70 13.76
C SER A 22 9.69 3.41 14.08
N GLY A 23 9.04 3.99 13.05
CA GLY A 23 7.77 4.67 13.19
C GLY A 23 6.58 3.71 13.34
N PHE A 24 5.36 4.29 13.40
CA PHE A 24 4.10 3.55 13.51
C PHE A 24 4.01 2.37 12.53
N ILE A 25 4.34 2.59 11.25
CA ILE A 25 4.23 1.53 10.23
C ILE A 25 5.11 0.33 10.58
N VAL A 26 6.34 0.54 11.05
CA VAL A 26 7.22 -0.55 11.48
C VAL A 26 6.71 -1.20 12.77
N SER A 27 6.49 -0.37 13.80
CA SER A 27 6.23 -0.85 15.16
C SER A 27 4.84 -1.49 15.33
N ASP A 28 3.82 -0.97 14.63
CA ASP A 28 2.44 -1.38 14.83
C ASP A 28 1.85 -2.16 13.63
N CYS A 29 2.56 -2.23 12.50
CA CYS A 29 2.09 -2.94 11.31
C CYS A 29 3.06 -4.01 10.83
N HIS A 30 4.28 -3.65 10.36
CA HIS A 30 5.23 -4.61 9.79
C HIS A 30 5.62 -5.69 10.80
N LEU A 31 6.12 -5.32 11.95
CA LEU A 31 6.63 -6.26 12.94
C LEU A 31 5.56 -7.20 13.52
N PRO A 32 4.34 -6.73 13.88
CA PRO A 32 3.23 -7.63 14.22
C PRO A 32 2.88 -8.62 13.09
N ALA A 33 2.82 -8.14 11.84
CA ALA A 33 2.55 -8.98 10.67
C ALA A 33 3.67 -10.00 10.43
N TYR A 34 4.93 -9.59 10.51
CA TYR A 34 6.08 -10.49 10.34
C TYR A 34 6.12 -11.57 11.41
N ARG A 35 5.84 -11.22 12.66
CA ARG A 35 5.72 -12.21 13.75
C ARG A 35 4.61 -13.22 13.49
N LYS A 36 3.43 -12.75 13.05
CA LYS A 36 2.31 -13.62 12.68
C LYS A 36 2.68 -14.57 11.54
N GLY A 37 3.49 -14.12 10.58
CA GLY A 37 4.00 -14.91 9.45
C GLY A 37 5.19 -15.81 9.79
N GLY A 38 5.74 -15.72 10.99
CA GLY A 38 6.97 -16.45 11.38
C GLY A 38 8.22 -15.97 10.63
N LEU A 39 8.25 -14.71 10.18
CA LEU A 39 9.40 -14.10 9.52
C LEU A 39 10.45 -13.65 10.54
N ASN A 40 11.68 -13.41 10.11
CA ASN A 40 12.85 -13.23 10.96
C ASN A 40 13.48 -11.83 10.86
N PRO A 41 12.91 -10.79 11.49
CA PRO A 41 13.54 -9.49 11.63
C PRO A 41 14.70 -9.57 12.64
N VAL A 42 15.93 -9.33 12.18
CA VAL A 42 17.15 -9.55 12.99
C VAL A 42 17.88 -8.25 13.35
N ALA A 43 17.58 -7.15 12.68
CA ALA A 43 18.30 -5.90 12.86
C ALA A 43 17.39 -4.70 12.60
N ILE A 44 17.66 -3.57 13.28
CA ILE A 44 16.95 -2.31 13.09
C ILE A 44 17.90 -1.13 13.22
N ALA A 45 17.72 -0.13 12.35
CA ALA A 45 18.30 1.19 12.47
C ALA A 45 17.22 2.26 12.25
N SER A 46 17.38 3.42 12.88
CA SER A 46 16.47 4.55 12.70
C SER A 46 17.22 5.86 12.92
N ARG A 47 16.75 6.94 12.31
CA ARG A 47 17.28 8.30 12.54
C ARG A 47 17.37 8.66 14.03
N THR A 48 16.42 8.18 14.83
CA THR A 48 16.41 8.34 16.29
C THR A 48 16.68 6.98 16.92
N ARG A 49 17.90 6.79 17.43
CA ARG A 49 18.35 5.52 18.02
C ARG A 49 17.45 5.02 19.15
N GLU A 50 17.00 5.93 20.03
CA GLU A 50 16.12 5.61 21.15
C GLU A 50 14.80 4.98 20.69
N ASN A 51 14.25 5.42 19.54
CA ASN A 51 13.05 4.83 18.95
C ASN A 51 13.33 3.44 18.38
N ALA A 52 14.50 3.23 17.76
CA ALA A 52 14.93 1.91 17.30
C ALA A 52 15.08 0.94 18.48
N VAL A 53 15.69 1.37 19.59
CA VAL A 53 15.83 0.57 20.82
C VAL A 53 14.47 0.17 21.38
N LYS A 54 13.54 1.12 21.54
CA LYS A 54 12.17 0.84 22.02
C LYS A 54 11.45 -0.17 21.14
N THR A 55 11.54 0.01 19.82
CA THR A 55 10.92 -0.91 18.86
C THR A 55 11.57 -2.29 18.91
N ALA A 56 12.89 -2.36 18.98
CA ALA A 56 13.61 -3.61 19.12
C ALA A 56 13.23 -4.37 20.39
N GLN A 57 13.15 -3.70 21.52
CA GLN A 57 12.72 -4.30 22.81
C GLN A 57 11.28 -4.84 22.73
N ARG A 58 10.35 -4.04 22.16
CA ARG A 58 8.94 -4.44 22.02
C ARG A 58 8.77 -5.67 21.15
N HIS A 59 9.60 -5.80 20.12
CA HIS A 59 9.47 -6.85 19.10
C HIS A 59 10.59 -7.90 19.13
N SER A 60 11.45 -7.87 20.17
CA SER A 60 12.54 -8.84 20.36
C SER A 60 13.49 -8.90 19.15
N ILE A 61 13.82 -7.74 18.55
CA ILE A 61 14.83 -7.66 17.49
C ILE A 61 16.21 -7.65 18.15
N PRO A 62 17.10 -8.62 17.79
CA PRO A 62 18.33 -8.84 18.55
C PRO A 62 19.38 -7.74 18.39
N ARG A 63 19.40 -7.01 17.25
CA ARG A 63 20.46 -6.04 16.95
C ARG A 63 19.90 -4.67 16.63
N VAL A 64 20.45 -3.64 17.27
CA VAL A 64 20.14 -2.24 17.01
C VAL A 64 21.42 -1.54 16.57
N PHE A 65 21.40 -0.96 15.39
CA PHE A 65 22.51 -0.18 14.84
C PHE A 65 22.31 1.31 15.09
N ASP A 66 23.41 2.04 15.27
CA ASP A 66 23.38 3.47 15.53
C ASP A 66 23.07 4.28 14.27
N THR A 67 23.52 3.76 13.12
CA THR A 67 23.28 4.39 11.81
C THR A 67 22.77 3.39 10.78
N VAL A 68 22.17 3.91 9.70
CA VAL A 68 21.78 3.10 8.55
C VAL A 68 23.01 2.47 7.89
N ASP A 69 24.12 3.20 7.76
CA ASP A 69 25.33 2.70 7.12
C ASP A 69 25.88 1.49 7.87
N GLN A 70 25.94 1.52 9.21
CA GLN A 70 26.35 0.37 10.01
C GLN A 70 25.44 -0.87 9.81
N LEU A 71 24.13 -0.66 9.65
CA LEU A 71 23.21 -1.76 9.34
C LEU A 71 23.50 -2.32 7.95
N LEU A 72 23.76 -1.45 6.96
CA LEU A 72 24.07 -1.86 5.61
C LEU A 72 25.41 -2.62 5.51
N GLU A 73 26.40 -2.31 6.35
CA GLU A 73 27.69 -3.01 6.43
C GLU A 73 27.56 -4.45 6.98
N ASP A 74 26.44 -4.79 7.60
CA ASP A 74 26.20 -6.14 8.11
C ASP A 74 25.88 -7.12 6.98
N SER A 75 26.92 -7.83 6.52
CA SER A 75 26.81 -8.82 5.44
C SER A 75 25.87 -10.00 5.74
N SER A 76 25.39 -10.13 6.98
CA SER A 76 24.41 -11.16 7.33
C SER A 76 22.98 -10.80 6.91
N ILE A 77 22.69 -9.54 6.60
CA ILE A 77 21.37 -9.09 6.16
C ILE A 77 21.13 -9.50 4.71
N GLU A 78 19.99 -10.14 4.44
CA GLU A 78 19.61 -10.61 3.11
C GLU A 78 18.50 -9.77 2.50
N ILE A 79 17.61 -9.23 3.34
CA ILE A 79 16.44 -8.46 2.94
C ILE A 79 16.43 -7.15 3.72
N LEU A 80 16.10 -6.05 3.06
CA LEU A 80 15.83 -4.77 3.71
C LEU A 80 14.36 -4.40 3.65
N ASP A 81 13.86 -3.92 4.78
CA ASP A 81 12.58 -3.25 4.91
C ASP A 81 12.83 -1.76 5.16
N ILE A 82 12.61 -0.93 4.13
CA ILE A 82 12.89 0.52 4.16
C ILE A 82 11.58 1.26 4.42
N ALA A 83 11.32 1.59 5.69
CA ALA A 83 10.09 2.26 6.13
C ALA A 83 10.37 3.68 6.64
N VAL A 84 10.83 4.52 5.73
CA VAL A 84 11.17 5.93 5.96
C VAL A 84 10.34 6.85 5.05
N PRO A 85 10.27 8.16 5.33
CA PRO A 85 9.63 9.13 4.43
C PRO A 85 10.22 9.09 3.02
N PRO A 86 9.44 9.46 1.99
CA PRO A 86 9.82 9.32 0.58
C PRO A 86 11.14 9.99 0.20
N ASN A 87 11.41 11.16 0.76
CA ASN A 87 12.63 11.93 0.52
C ASN A 87 13.92 11.26 1.01
N ALA A 88 13.81 10.28 1.91
CA ALA A 88 14.95 9.52 2.44
C ALA A 88 15.15 8.17 1.74
N GLN A 89 14.21 7.71 0.92
CA GLN A 89 14.24 6.34 0.37
C GLN A 89 15.34 6.17 -0.68
N LEU A 90 15.39 7.02 -1.71
CA LEU A 90 16.34 6.85 -2.82
C LEU A 90 17.81 6.84 -2.39
N PRO A 91 18.29 7.74 -1.50
CA PRO A 91 19.66 7.67 -0.98
C PRO A 91 19.97 6.34 -0.27
N ILE A 92 19.04 5.83 0.54
CA ILE A 92 19.20 4.55 1.26
C ILE A 92 19.21 3.38 0.27
N ILE A 93 18.32 3.36 -0.72
CA ILE A 93 18.29 2.31 -1.75
C ILE A 93 19.61 2.29 -2.52
N LYS A 94 20.13 3.46 -2.94
CA LYS A 94 21.42 3.55 -3.63
C LYS A 94 22.58 3.03 -2.76
N ALA A 95 22.61 3.41 -1.49
CA ALA A 95 23.62 2.89 -0.57
C ALA A 95 23.51 1.36 -0.42
N ALA A 96 22.29 0.85 -0.25
CA ALA A 96 22.02 -0.58 -0.13
C ALA A 96 22.47 -1.38 -1.36
N CYS A 97 22.32 -0.83 -2.56
CA CYS A 97 22.72 -1.48 -3.81
C CYS A 97 24.25 -1.67 -3.94
N ASN A 98 25.05 -0.99 -3.13
CA ASN A 98 26.51 -1.16 -3.11
C ASN A 98 26.95 -2.33 -2.21
N HIS A 99 26.03 -2.98 -1.47
CA HIS A 99 26.33 -4.08 -0.57
C HIS A 99 25.90 -5.42 -1.18
N GLY A 100 26.88 -6.24 -1.57
CA GLY A 100 26.72 -7.42 -2.42
C GLY A 100 25.99 -8.63 -1.81
N THR A 101 25.47 -8.55 -0.57
CA THR A 101 24.77 -9.66 0.10
C THR A 101 23.25 -9.54 0.06
N LEU A 102 22.72 -8.36 -0.27
CA LEU A 102 21.29 -8.12 -0.33
C LEU A 102 20.66 -8.81 -1.54
N LYS A 103 19.52 -9.43 -1.30
CA LYS A 103 18.70 -10.11 -2.32
C LYS A 103 17.42 -9.38 -2.65
N GLY A 104 16.87 -8.64 -1.66
CA GLY A 104 15.61 -7.93 -1.83
C GLY A 104 15.46 -6.72 -0.94
N ILE A 105 14.69 -5.77 -1.42
CA ILE A 105 14.31 -4.53 -0.73
C ILE A 105 12.79 -4.38 -0.81
N LEU A 106 12.13 -4.23 0.35
CA LEU A 106 10.75 -3.73 0.43
C LEU A 106 10.80 -2.25 0.79
N ALA A 107 10.43 -1.39 -0.16
CA ALA A 107 10.35 0.06 0.05
C ALA A 107 8.93 0.51 0.38
N GLN A 108 8.78 1.58 1.17
CA GLN A 108 7.47 2.19 1.43
C GLN A 108 6.94 2.93 0.20
N LYS A 109 5.61 2.99 0.12
CA LYS A 109 4.91 3.88 -0.82
C LYS A 109 4.78 5.31 -0.21
N PRO A 110 4.75 6.35 -1.05
CA PRO A 110 5.12 6.32 -2.45
C PRO A 110 6.61 6.02 -2.61
N LEU A 111 7.00 5.37 -3.69
CA LEU A 111 8.41 5.09 -3.98
C LEU A 111 9.11 6.39 -4.41
N GLY A 112 9.87 6.99 -3.48
CA GLY A 112 10.50 8.29 -3.69
C GLY A 112 9.53 9.46 -3.78
N MET A 113 10.05 10.63 -4.12
CA MET A 113 9.31 11.89 -4.15
C MET A 113 8.47 12.07 -5.42
N ASN A 114 8.83 11.41 -6.50
CA ASN A 114 8.21 11.54 -7.81
C ASN A 114 8.56 10.34 -8.70
N TYR A 115 8.01 10.32 -9.90
CA TYR A 115 8.26 9.26 -10.88
C TYR A 115 9.74 9.09 -11.25
N SER A 116 10.49 10.19 -11.37
CA SER A 116 11.93 10.12 -11.73
C SER A 116 12.77 9.44 -10.64
N GLU A 117 12.48 9.74 -9.37
CA GLU A 117 13.15 9.05 -8.25
C GLU A 117 12.75 7.57 -8.16
N ALA A 118 11.48 7.26 -8.40
CA ALA A 118 11.00 5.88 -8.46
C ALA A 118 11.72 5.10 -9.59
N LEU A 119 11.82 5.69 -10.78
CA LEU A 119 12.51 5.11 -11.93
C LEU A 119 13.99 4.85 -11.61
N GLU A 120 14.65 5.79 -10.96
CA GLU A 120 16.04 5.66 -10.55
C GLU A 120 16.23 4.55 -9.50
N ALA A 121 15.30 4.45 -8.51
CA ALA A 121 15.33 3.37 -7.52
C ALA A 121 15.21 1.98 -8.18
N VAL A 122 14.30 1.84 -9.14
CA VAL A 122 14.13 0.61 -9.92
C VAL A 122 15.39 0.30 -10.73
N ARG A 123 15.96 1.31 -11.39
CA ARG A 123 17.18 1.14 -12.20
C ARG A 123 18.35 0.62 -11.38
N VAL A 124 18.65 1.25 -10.24
CA VAL A 124 19.82 0.86 -9.42
C VAL A 124 19.65 -0.51 -8.79
N CYS A 125 18.44 -0.88 -8.35
CA CYS A 125 18.17 -2.21 -7.83
C CYS A 125 18.34 -3.29 -8.91
N ARG A 126 17.83 -3.04 -10.11
CA ARG A 126 17.97 -3.96 -11.25
C ARG A 126 19.43 -4.15 -11.65
N GLU A 127 20.21 -3.08 -11.72
CA GLU A 127 21.65 -3.14 -12.03
C GLU A 127 22.45 -3.90 -10.98
N ALA A 128 22.02 -3.82 -9.71
CA ALA A 128 22.62 -4.56 -8.59
C ALA A 128 22.10 -6.01 -8.47
N GLY A 129 21.13 -6.43 -9.28
CA GLY A 129 20.49 -7.75 -9.18
C GLY A 129 19.64 -7.95 -7.94
N ILE A 130 19.15 -6.86 -7.33
CA ILE A 130 18.32 -6.87 -6.12
C ILE A 130 16.85 -6.76 -6.49
N GLN A 131 16.02 -7.66 -5.95
CA GLN A 131 14.56 -7.60 -6.10
C GLN A 131 14.01 -6.38 -5.32
N LEU A 132 13.42 -5.42 -6.02
CA LEU A 132 12.72 -4.28 -5.40
C LEU A 132 11.22 -4.54 -5.40
N ALA A 133 10.60 -4.52 -4.23
CA ALA A 133 9.15 -4.51 -4.05
C ALA A 133 8.73 -3.22 -3.33
N VAL A 134 7.50 -2.77 -3.62
CA VAL A 134 6.92 -1.57 -2.99
C VAL A 134 5.72 -1.96 -2.15
N ASN A 135 5.61 -1.40 -0.97
CA ASN A 135 4.61 -1.76 0.02
C ASN A 135 3.19 -1.25 -0.34
N GLN A 136 2.66 -1.74 -1.46
CA GLN A 136 1.27 -1.55 -1.88
C GLN A 136 0.36 -2.53 -1.13
N ASN A 137 0.33 -2.39 0.18
CA ASN A 137 -0.25 -3.35 1.11
C ASN A 137 -1.78 -3.47 1.02
N MET A 138 -2.49 -2.46 0.49
CA MET A 138 -3.94 -2.52 0.36
C MET A 138 -4.40 -3.66 -0.57
N ARG A 139 -3.58 -4.09 -1.56
CA ARG A 139 -3.85 -5.28 -2.38
C ARG A 139 -4.06 -6.55 -1.53
N HIS A 140 -3.48 -6.58 -0.32
CA HIS A 140 -3.54 -7.71 0.60
C HIS A 140 -4.62 -7.58 1.68
N ASP A 141 -5.42 -6.50 1.67
CA ASP A 141 -6.63 -6.45 2.50
C ASP A 141 -7.55 -7.63 2.13
N PRO A 142 -8.13 -8.34 3.11
CA PRO A 142 -8.97 -9.49 2.84
C PRO A 142 -10.14 -9.21 1.91
N SER A 143 -10.77 -8.02 2.01
CA SER A 143 -11.89 -7.66 1.14
C SER A 143 -11.43 -7.40 -0.29
N VAL A 144 -10.28 -6.74 -0.47
CA VAL A 144 -9.68 -6.45 -1.78
C VAL A 144 -9.27 -7.74 -2.49
N ARG A 145 -8.66 -8.69 -1.76
CA ARG A 145 -8.33 -10.03 -2.30
C ARG A 145 -9.57 -10.82 -2.66
N ALA A 146 -10.62 -10.77 -1.82
CA ALA A 146 -11.91 -11.40 -2.11
C ALA A 146 -12.55 -10.82 -3.37
N GLY A 147 -12.52 -9.50 -3.55
CA GLY A 147 -12.95 -8.83 -4.78
C GLY A 147 -12.20 -9.34 -6.01
N LYS A 148 -10.85 -9.47 -5.93
CA LYS A 148 -10.03 -10.03 -7.00
C LYS A 148 -10.39 -11.48 -7.31
N ALA A 149 -10.64 -12.30 -6.29
CA ALA A 149 -11.04 -13.70 -6.47
C ALA A 149 -12.41 -13.81 -7.17
N LEU A 150 -13.40 -13.00 -6.80
CA LEU A 150 -14.71 -12.97 -7.45
C LEU A 150 -14.61 -12.56 -8.94
N LEU A 151 -13.78 -11.56 -9.24
CA LEU A 151 -13.49 -11.13 -10.61
C LEU A 151 -12.82 -12.24 -11.43
N SER A 152 -11.76 -12.83 -10.89
CA SER A 152 -11.00 -13.88 -11.57
C SER A 152 -11.81 -15.15 -11.83
N GLN A 153 -12.80 -15.45 -10.96
CA GLN A 153 -13.73 -16.58 -11.12
C GLN A 153 -14.97 -16.25 -11.96
N GLY A 154 -15.07 -15.02 -12.47
CA GLY A 154 -16.19 -14.58 -13.32
C GLY A 154 -17.54 -14.49 -12.60
N VAL A 155 -17.57 -14.46 -11.27
CA VAL A 155 -18.80 -14.52 -10.46
C VAL A 155 -19.76 -13.37 -10.78
N ILE A 156 -19.22 -12.18 -10.95
CA ILE A 156 -19.99 -10.97 -11.27
C ILE A 156 -20.02 -10.62 -12.76
N GLY A 157 -19.36 -11.44 -13.60
CA GLY A 157 -19.20 -11.19 -15.03
C GLY A 157 -18.20 -10.08 -15.32
N ASP A 158 -18.15 -9.63 -16.60
CA ASP A 158 -17.24 -8.57 -17.01
C ASP A 158 -17.54 -7.27 -16.27
N PRO A 159 -16.54 -6.60 -15.67
CA PRO A 159 -16.74 -5.40 -14.89
C PRO A 159 -17.15 -4.22 -15.79
N VAL A 160 -18.14 -3.46 -15.32
CA VAL A 160 -18.71 -2.30 -16.02
C VAL A 160 -18.41 -1.00 -15.28
N PHE A 161 -18.54 -1.02 -13.95
CA PHE A 161 -18.36 0.13 -13.11
C PHE A 161 -17.75 -0.25 -11.76
N ALA A 162 -16.83 0.57 -11.24
CA ALA A 162 -16.27 0.36 -9.92
C ALA A 162 -16.05 1.69 -9.18
N THR A 163 -16.15 1.64 -7.86
CA THR A 163 -15.87 2.80 -7.00
C THR A 163 -15.02 2.42 -5.80
N ILE A 164 -14.23 3.39 -5.31
CA ILE A 164 -13.67 3.41 -3.96
C ILE A 164 -14.01 4.76 -3.35
N ASP A 165 -14.70 4.74 -2.21
CA ASP A 165 -15.08 5.93 -1.42
C ASP A 165 -14.40 5.87 -0.06
N MET A 166 -13.49 6.81 0.19
CA MET A 166 -12.75 6.92 1.44
C MET A 166 -13.23 8.11 2.26
N ARG A 167 -13.59 7.82 3.51
CA ARG A 167 -13.82 8.76 4.59
C ARG A 167 -12.92 8.36 5.75
N ALA A 168 -11.78 9.02 5.92
CA ALA A 168 -10.79 8.61 6.91
C ALA A 168 -10.30 9.79 7.75
N ILE A 169 -10.09 9.53 9.04
CA ILE A 169 -9.52 10.53 9.95
C ILE A 169 -8.11 10.85 9.51
N PRO A 170 -7.77 12.14 9.34
CA PRO A 170 -6.43 12.53 8.96
C PRO A 170 -5.42 12.19 10.05
N HIS A 171 -4.39 11.44 9.66
CA HIS A 171 -3.23 11.13 10.46
C HIS A 171 -2.01 11.79 9.84
N TRP A 172 -1.87 13.09 10.09
CA TRP A 172 -0.75 13.81 9.50
C TRP A 172 0.51 13.55 10.30
N MET A 173 1.44 12.86 9.67
CA MET A 173 2.82 12.80 10.12
C MET A 173 3.50 14.14 9.81
N PRO A 174 4.48 14.59 10.63
CA PRO A 174 5.18 15.86 10.37
C PRO A 174 5.71 16.01 8.94
N TRP A 175 6.28 14.97 8.37
CA TRP A 175 6.79 14.96 6.99
C TRP A 175 5.68 15.14 5.93
N GLN A 176 4.46 14.68 6.19
CA GLN A 176 3.33 14.89 5.28
C GLN A 176 2.91 16.35 5.24
N ALA A 177 2.85 16.98 6.42
CA ALA A 177 2.57 18.41 6.53
C ALA A 177 3.68 19.27 5.89
N GLU A 178 4.95 18.88 6.05
CA GLU A 178 6.11 19.53 5.43
C GLU A 178 6.05 19.44 3.90
N LEU A 179 5.68 18.30 3.35
CA LEU A 179 5.55 18.09 1.90
C LEU A 179 4.21 18.60 1.32
N GLY A 180 3.25 18.95 2.16
CA GLY A 180 1.92 19.39 1.73
C GLY A 180 1.10 18.28 1.03
N TRP A 181 1.31 17.00 1.38
CA TRP A 181 0.65 15.85 0.78
C TRP A 181 -0.49 15.35 1.65
N VAL A 182 -1.68 15.22 1.07
CA VAL A 182 -2.91 14.89 1.82
C VAL A 182 -3.59 13.63 1.27
N THR A 183 -3.94 13.58 0.00
CA THR A 183 -4.68 12.44 -0.58
C THR A 183 -3.89 11.68 -1.64
N LEU A 184 -3.56 12.29 -2.79
CA LEU A 184 -3.08 11.57 -3.98
C LEU A 184 -1.86 10.67 -3.71
N ARG A 185 -0.81 11.20 -3.09
CA ARG A 185 0.40 10.43 -2.76
C ARG A 185 0.30 9.64 -1.46
N ILE A 186 -0.71 9.91 -0.63
CA ILE A 186 -0.81 9.30 0.70
C ILE A 186 -1.82 8.16 0.72
N MET A 187 -3.03 8.40 0.21
CA MET A 187 -4.13 7.43 0.25
C MET A 187 -4.60 7.01 -1.14
N SER A 188 -4.86 7.96 -2.04
CA SER A 188 -5.34 7.63 -3.39
C SER A 188 -4.39 6.72 -4.17
N ILE A 189 -3.09 6.79 -3.89
CA ILE A 189 -2.09 5.87 -4.48
C ILE A 189 -2.43 4.40 -4.20
N HIS A 190 -2.98 4.06 -3.02
CA HIS A 190 -3.45 2.72 -2.71
C HIS A 190 -4.70 2.36 -3.52
N HIS A 191 -5.62 3.30 -3.69
CA HIS A 191 -6.88 3.07 -4.41
C HIS A 191 -6.63 2.92 -5.91
N LEU A 192 -5.78 3.77 -6.49
CA LEU A 192 -5.31 3.67 -7.87
C LEU A 192 -4.61 2.32 -8.11
N ASP A 193 -3.80 1.89 -7.16
CA ASP A 193 -3.13 0.60 -7.19
C ASP A 193 -4.12 -0.58 -7.06
N CYS A 194 -5.17 -0.48 -6.23
CA CYS A 194 -6.24 -1.48 -6.14
C CYS A 194 -7.01 -1.61 -7.47
N PHE A 195 -7.35 -0.51 -8.13
CA PHE A 195 -7.99 -0.55 -9.45
C PHE A 195 -7.08 -1.23 -10.48
N ARG A 196 -5.77 -0.93 -10.46
CA ARG A 196 -4.80 -1.63 -11.32
C ARG A 196 -4.71 -3.13 -10.98
N PHE A 197 -4.71 -3.47 -9.71
CA PHE A 197 -4.71 -4.87 -9.26
C PHE A 197 -5.92 -5.66 -9.73
N TRP A 198 -7.10 -5.03 -9.72
CA TRP A 198 -8.34 -5.68 -10.15
C TRP A 198 -8.47 -5.76 -11.68
N PHE A 199 -8.16 -4.68 -12.39
CA PHE A 199 -8.58 -4.49 -13.79
C PHE A 199 -7.42 -4.27 -14.77
N GLY A 200 -6.17 -4.20 -14.29
CA GLY A 200 -5.02 -3.80 -15.11
C GLY A 200 -4.87 -2.29 -15.23
N ASP A 201 -4.07 -1.86 -16.19
CA ASP A 201 -3.76 -0.43 -16.35
C ASP A 201 -4.89 0.29 -17.10
N PRO A 202 -5.35 1.46 -16.63
CA PRO A 202 -6.30 2.30 -17.37
C PRO A 202 -5.63 3.00 -18.55
N GLU A 203 -6.42 3.45 -19.54
CA GLU A 203 -5.95 4.25 -20.68
C GLU A 203 -5.89 5.75 -20.40
N ALA A 204 -6.71 6.22 -19.46
CA ALA A 204 -6.78 7.63 -19.15
C ALA A 204 -7.31 7.90 -17.74
N ILE A 205 -6.98 9.10 -17.22
CA ILE A 205 -7.49 9.61 -15.96
C ILE A 205 -8.00 11.04 -16.13
N PHE A 206 -9.13 11.35 -15.48
CA PHE A 206 -9.57 12.71 -15.18
C PHE A 206 -9.60 12.87 -13.66
N CYS A 207 -8.97 13.92 -13.13
CA CYS A 207 -8.87 14.16 -11.70
C CYS A 207 -9.20 15.61 -11.37
N SER A 208 -9.91 15.79 -10.25
CA SER A 208 -10.18 17.09 -9.64
C SER A 208 -9.74 17.05 -8.19
N VAL A 209 -8.97 18.03 -7.78
CA VAL A 209 -8.51 18.20 -6.40
C VAL A 209 -8.92 19.56 -5.86
N ARG A 210 -9.05 19.64 -4.54
CA ARG A 210 -9.32 20.88 -3.83
C ARG A 210 -8.50 20.92 -2.55
N THR A 211 -7.97 22.11 -2.22
CA THR A 211 -7.49 22.41 -0.87
C THR A 211 -8.64 22.21 0.13
N ASP A 212 -8.39 21.43 1.17
CA ASP A 212 -9.38 21.23 2.23
C ASP A 212 -9.26 22.33 3.29
N PRO A 213 -10.30 23.17 3.47
CA PRO A 213 -10.27 24.25 4.46
C PRO A 213 -10.20 23.76 5.92
N ARG A 214 -10.43 22.47 6.14
CA ARG A 214 -10.37 21.83 7.46
C ARG A 214 -8.95 21.36 7.83
N THR A 215 -8.04 21.29 6.85
CA THR A 215 -6.63 20.93 7.03
C THR A 215 -5.78 22.19 7.22
N ARG A 216 -5.00 22.24 8.31
CA ARG A 216 -4.36 23.49 8.79
C ARG A 216 -2.98 23.81 8.21
N PHE A 217 -2.41 22.95 7.39
CA PHE A 217 -1.13 23.20 6.72
C PHE A 217 -1.32 23.41 5.20
N PRO A 218 -0.40 24.08 4.51
CA PRO A 218 -0.47 24.28 3.06
C PRO A 218 -0.47 22.95 2.31
N HIS A 219 -1.42 22.75 1.41
CA HIS A 219 -1.54 21.55 0.57
C HIS A 219 -2.39 21.86 -0.66
N GLN A 220 -2.44 20.92 -1.63
CA GLN A 220 -3.23 21.08 -2.85
C GLN A 220 -4.34 20.04 -2.97
N ASP A 221 -4.12 18.82 -2.50
CA ASP A 221 -4.94 17.64 -2.71
C ASP A 221 -5.71 17.20 -1.45
N GLY A 222 -6.33 18.14 -0.75
CA GLY A 222 -7.10 17.86 0.48
C GLY A 222 -8.33 17.00 0.25
N LEU A 223 -9.07 17.30 -0.83
CA LEU A 223 -10.15 16.48 -1.39
C LEU A 223 -9.76 16.09 -2.81
N CYS A 224 -9.99 14.84 -3.16
CA CYS A 224 -9.68 14.31 -4.47
C CYS A 224 -10.83 13.47 -5.01
N THR A 225 -11.21 13.71 -6.26
CA THR A 225 -12.09 12.84 -7.04
C THR A 225 -11.47 12.56 -8.38
N TYR A 226 -11.56 11.31 -8.84
CA TYR A 226 -11.01 10.94 -10.15
C TYR A 226 -11.83 9.86 -10.84
N ILE A 227 -11.72 9.82 -12.17
CA ILE A 227 -12.32 8.83 -13.05
C ILE A 227 -11.19 8.17 -13.84
N LEU A 228 -11.14 6.84 -13.84
CA LEU A 228 -10.28 6.04 -14.71
C LEU A 228 -11.10 5.48 -15.87
N GLU A 229 -10.55 5.54 -17.06
CA GLU A 229 -11.13 4.97 -18.28
C GLU A 229 -10.28 3.80 -18.78
N TYR A 230 -10.93 2.69 -19.07
CA TYR A 230 -10.31 1.46 -19.58
C TYR A 230 -10.76 1.17 -21.02
N ALA A 231 -9.91 0.51 -21.83
CA ALA A 231 -10.20 0.09 -23.18
C ALA A 231 -11.46 -0.79 -23.30
N SER A 232 -11.74 -1.58 -22.26
CA SER A 232 -12.95 -2.42 -22.16
C SER A 232 -14.25 -1.62 -22.03
N GLY A 233 -14.19 -0.30 -21.83
CA GLY A 233 -15.34 0.54 -21.50
C GLY A 233 -15.61 0.67 -20.00
N LEU A 234 -14.94 -0.09 -19.12
CA LEU A 234 -15.04 0.04 -17.67
C LEU A 234 -14.70 1.47 -17.24
N ARG A 235 -15.45 1.96 -16.24
CA ARG A 235 -15.17 3.22 -15.55
C ARG A 235 -14.95 2.95 -14.07
N CYS A 236 -13.85 3.47 -13.51
CA CYS A 236 -13.60 3.45 -12.08
C CYS A 236 -13.60 4.87 -11.52
N VAL A 237 -14.19 5.06 -10.35
CA VAL A 237 -14.28 6.37 -9.68
C VAL A 237 -13.69 6.27 -8.28
N GLY A 238 -12.76 7.16 -7.95
CA GLY A 238 -12.27 7.35 -6.59
C GLY A 238 -12.79 8.65 -6.00
N ILE A 239 -13.21 8.59 -4.74
CA ILE A 239 -13.61 9.72 -3.91
C ILE A 239 -12.79 9.64 -2.63
N ASP A 240 -11.85 10.55 -2.46
CA ASP A 240 -10.93 10.56 -1.34
C ASP A 240 -11.10 11.83 -0.51
N ASP A 241 -11.72 11.68 0.65
CA ASP A 241 -11.86 12.71 1.68
C ASP A 241 -11.25 12.20 2.98
N THR A 242 -10.18 12.81 3.41
CA THR A 242 -9.49 12.44 4.65
C THR A 242 -10.18 12.94 5.90
N TRP A 243 -11.20 13.78 5.78
CA TRP A 243 -11.96 14.31 6.90
C TRP A 243 -13.23 13.50 7.14
N THR A 244 -13.50 13.16 8.37
CA THR A 244 -14.64 12.34 8.81
C THR A 244 -15.51 13.03 9.85
N GLY A 245 -15.56 14.34 9.83
CA GLY A 245 -16.23 15.10 10.87
C GLY A 245 -15.38 15.27 12.13
N PRO A 246 -15.90 15.88 13.17
CA PRO A 246 -15.16 16.20 14.39
C PRO A 246 -15.05 15.00 15.35
N ALA A 247 -14.68 13.83 14.82
CA ALA A 247 -14.58 12.59 15.60
C ALA A 247 -13.55 12.65 16.72
N LYS A 248 -12.44 13.37 16.51
CA LYS A 248 -11.42 13.59 17.56
C LYS A 248 -11.92 14.44 18.72
N GLU A 249 -13.02 15.15 18.52
CA GLU A 249 -13.69 15.98 19.52
C GLU A 249 -14.86 15.24 20.19
N GLY A 250 -14.99 13.93 19.92
CA GLY A 250 -16.02 13.08 20.49
C GLY A 250 -17.37 13.12 19.77
N CYS A 251 -17.44 13.73 18.59
CA CYS A 251 -18.67 13.75 17.77
C CYS A 251 -18.77 12.51 16.89
N PRO A 252 -19.98 12.12 16.45
CA PRO A 252 -20.17 11.04 15.50
C PRO A 252 -19.37 11.27 14.21
N ALA A 253 -18.77 10.22 13.68
CA ALA A 253 -18.01 10.23 12.46
C ALA A 253 -18.31 8.99 11.61
N ASP A 254 -18.13 9.13 10.30
CA ASP A 254 -18.21 8.04 9.33
C ASP A 254 -16.79 7.75 8.81
N VAL A 255 -16.09 6.85 9.48
CA VAL A 255 -14.72 6.42 9.08
C VAL A 255 -14.84 5.12 8.32
N ARG A 256 -14.63 5.17 7.01
CA ARG A 256 -14.71 3.99 6.14
C ARG A 256 -13.87 4.14 4.89
N ILE A 257 -13.53 3.00 4.30
CA ILE A 257 -13.10 2.89 2.91
C ILE A 257 -13.96 1.78 2.31
N GLU A 258 -15.00 2.16 1.57
CA GLU A 258 -15.89 1.23 0.88
C GLU A 258 -15.50 1.14 -0.59
N TRP A 259 -15.50 -0.05 -1.13
CA TRP A 259 -15.37 -0.27 -2.57
C TRP A 259 -16.57 -1.04 -3.12
N ARG A 260 -16.87 -0.80 -4.39
CA ARG A 260 -17.95 -1.46 -5.12
C ARG A 260 -17.49 -1.80 -6.52
N VAL A 261 -17.82 -2.99 -6.99
CA VAL A 261 -17.63 -3.43 -8.38
C VAL A 261 -18.93 -3.98 -8.91
N GLU A 262 -19.36 -3.48 -10.05
CA GLU A 262 -20.54 -3.93 -10.78
C GLU A 262 -20.10 -4.55 -12.12
N GLY A 263 -20.61 -5.72 -12.41
CA GLY A 263 -20.38 -6.43 -13.67
C GLY A 263 -21.68 -6.81 -14.35
N LEU A 264 -21.58 -7.45 -15.51
CA LEU A 264 -22.73 -7.83 -16.34
C LEU A 264 -23.66 -8.85 -15.64
N ASN A 265 -23.14 -9.62 -14.68
CA ASN A 265 -23.87 -10.69 -14.01
C ASN A 265 -24.16 -10.43 -12.55
N GLY A 266 -23.54 -9.44 -11.93
CA GLY A 266 -23.68 -9.22 -10.49
C GLY A 266 -22.87 -8.05 -9.99
N LEU A 267 -22.72 -7.99 -8.67
CA LEU A 267 -21.97 -6.95 -8.00
C LEU A 267 -21.32 -7.47 -6.71
N ALA A 268 -20.25 -6.82 -6.31
CA ALA A 268 -19.58 -7.01 -5.03
C ALA A 268 -19.35 -5.66 -4.35
N ILE A 269 -19.47 -5.63 -3.03
CA ILE A 269 -19.23 -4.46 -2.19
C ILE A 269 -18.39 -4.91 -1.02
N GLY A 270 -17.34 -4.18 -0.69
CA GLY A 270 -16.49 -4.49 0.44
C GLY A 270 -16.04 -3.25 1.20
N ASP A 271 -15.70 -3.47 2.47
CA ASP A 271 -15.07 -2.47 3.32
C ASP A 271 -13.61 -2.87 3.56
N ILE A 272 -12.71 -1.92 3.47
CA ILE A 272 -11.30 -2.07 3.81
C ILE A 272 -11.15 -1.72 5.28
N GLY A 273 -10.76 -2.71 6.09
CA GLY A 273 -10.78 -2.59 7.53
C GLY A 273 -9.46 -2.16 8.13
N TRP A 274 -9.51 -1.50 9.25
CA TRP A 274 -8.36 -1.24 10.10
C TRP A 274 -8.68 -1.49 11.57
N CYS A 275 -7.69 -2.02 12.29
CA CYS A 275 -7.82 -2.37 13.71
C CYS A 275 -7.01 -1.40 14.58
N LYS A 276 -7.38 -0.12 14.58
CA LYS A 276 -6.79 0.87 15.45
C LYS A 276 -7.87 1.58 16.26
N ASP A 277 -7.87 1.31 17.55
CA ASP A 277 -8.71 2.00 18.51
C ASP A 277 -8.54 3.54 18.40
N PRO A 278 -9.63 4.32 18.45
CA PRO A 278 -11.03 3.94 18.64
C PRO A 278 -11.79 3.60 17.36
N TYR A 279 -11.15 3.55 16.20
CA TYR A 279 -11.78 3.44 14.89
C TYR A 279 -11.57 2.07 14.23
N THR A 280 -11.84 1.01 14.98
CA THR A 280 -11.78 -0.34 14.44
C THR A 280 -12.92 -0.59 13.47
N THR A 281 -12.56 -0.87 12.22
CA THR A 281 -13.50 -1.27 11.17
C THR A 281 -13.04 -2.62 10.62
N PRO A 282 -13.90 -3.66 10.58
CA PRO A 282 -13.52 -4.93 9.98
C PRO A 282 -13.45 -4.85 8.46
N SER A 283 -12.61 -5.66 7.84
CA SER A 283 -12.72 -5.92 6.40
C SER A 283 -13.94 -6.78 6.16
N THR A 284 -14.85 -6.36 5.27
CA THR A 284 -16.06 -7.09 4.93
C THR A 284 -16.22 -7.21 3.42
N ILE A 285 -17.03 -8.19 2.99
CA ILE A 285 -17.49 -8.30 1.62
C ILE A 285 -18.91 -8.86 1.57
N ARG A 286 -19.70 -8.37 0.64
CA ARG A 286 -20.96 -8.96 0.22
C ARG A 286 -21.04 -8.96 -1.30
N TYR A 287 -21.60 -10.00 -1.87
CA TYR A 287 -21.78 -10.09 -3.32
C TYR A 287 -23.05 -10.83 -3.68
N ALA A 288 -23.56 -10.55 -4.86
CA ALA A 288 -24.66 -11.25 -5.47
C ALA A 288 -24.45 -11.37 -6.98
N SER A 289 -24.98 -12.41 -7.57
CA SER A 289 -24.96 -12.68 -9.01
C SER A 289 -26.33 -13.10 -9.48
N ARG A 290 -26.53 -13.16 -10.79
CA ARG A 290 -27.80 -13.60 -11.39
C ARG A 290 -28.23 -14.95 -10.79
N GLY A 291 -29.48 -15.03 -10.39
CA GLY A 291 -30.06 -16.21 -9.76
C GLY A 291 -29.91 -16.26 -8.22
N PHE A 292 -29.15 -15.36 -7.61
CA PHE A 292 -29.09 -15.23 -6.16
C PHE A 292 -30.35 -14.54 -5.65
N LYS A 293 -30.90 -15.06 -4.56
CA LYS A 293 -32.08 -14.45 -3.90
C LYS A 293 -31.68 -13.36 -2.91
N GLU A 294 -30.46 -13.41 -2.40
CA GLU A 294 -29.91 -12.50 -1.39
C GLU A 294 -28.39 -12.35 -1.56
N PHE A 295 -27.80 -11.40 -0.87
CA PHE A 295 -26.35 -11.24 -0.83
C PHE A 295 -25.71 -12.40 -0.06
N THR A 296 -24.60 -12.89 -0.59
CA THR A 296 -23.67 -13.76 0.13
C THR A 296 -22.70 -12.88 0.92
N HIS A 297 -22.48 -13.23 2.20
CA HIS A 297 -21.60 -12.52 3.14
C HIS A 297 -20.51 -13.46 3.66
N PRO A 298 -19.40 -13.67 2.93
CA PRO A 298 -18.30 -14.49 3.42
C PRO A 298 -17.68 -13.88 4.67
N ARG A 299 -17.31 -14.72 5.63
CA ARG A 299 -16.49 -14.29 6.76
C ARG A 299 -15.06 -14.11 6.28
N LEU A 300 -14.50 -12.93 6.53
CA LEU A 300 -13.11 -12.60 6.27
C LEU A 300 -12.31 -12.67 7.57
N GLU A 301 -11.05 -13.10 7.48
CA GLU A 301 -10.11 -13.09 8.59
C GLU A 301 -9.03 -12.05 8.34
N GLY A 302 -8.70 -11.26 9.37
CA GLY A 302 -7.74 -10.20 9.30
C GLY A 302 -8.32 -8.86 8.83
N SER A 303 -7.43 -7.91 8.61
CA SER A 303 -7.76 -6.53 8.21
C SER A 303 -6.61 -5.92 7.41
N TRP A 304 -6.83 -4.75 6.84
CA TRP A 304 -5.74 -4.01 6.19
C TRP A 304 -4.60 -3.73 7.17
N PHE A 305 -4.90 -3.13 8.31
CA PHE A 305 -3.94 -2.85 9.39
C PHE A 305 -4.17 -3.82 10.56
N PRO A 306 -3.18 -4.62 10.98
CA PRO A 306 -1.81 -4.75 10.43
C PRO A 306 -1.64 -5.90 9.44
N ASP A 307 -2.65 -6.77 9.19
CA ASP A 307 -2.46 -8.09 8.61
C ASP A 307 -1.98 -8.06 7.15
N ALA A 308 -2.42 -7.08 6.37
CA ALA A 308 -2.06 -6.95 4.96
C ALA A 308 -0.55 -6.72 4.71
N PHE A 309 0.17 -6.23 5.71
CA PHE A 309 1.62 -5.99 5.60
C PHE A 309 2.44 -7.28 5.54
N LEU A 310 1.87 -8.41 5.99
CA LEU A 310 2.49 -9.71 5.77
C LEU A 310 2.57 -10.06 4.29
N GLY A 311 1.52 -9.75 3.55
CA GLY A 311 1.44 -10.10 2.13
C GLY A 311 2.52 -9.46 1.28
N THR A 312 2.84 -8.19 1.52
CA THR A 312 3.87 -7.48 0.74
C THR A 312 5.27 -8.03 0.98
N MET A 313 5.63 -8.29 2.24
CA MET A 313 6.92 -8.93 2.54
C MET A 313 6.95 -10.36 2.01
N ALA A 314 5.87 -11.11 2.16
CA ALA A 314 5.79 -12.48 1.67
C ALA A 314 5.98 -12.56 0.14
N GLU A 315 5.37 -11.67 -0.64
CA GLU A 315 5.58 -11.62 -2.09
C GLU A 315 7.04 -11.34 -2.47
N LEU A 316 7.70 -10.40 -1.77
CA LEU A 316 9.13 -10.17 -1.97
C LEU A 316 9.96 -11.41 -1.66
N LEU A 317 9.71 -12.07 -0.51
CA LEU A 317 10.48 -13.23 -0.09
C LEU A 317 10.28 -14.41 -1.04
N VAL A 318 9.05 -14.65 -1.49
CA VAL A 318 8.74 -15.67 -2.52
C VAL A 318 9.49 -15.35 -3.83
N ALA A 319 9.47 -14.09 -4.26
CA ALA A 319 10.17 -13.68 -5.48
C ALA A 319 11.69 -13.89 -5.37
N VAL A 320 12.29 -13.58 -4.22
CA VAL A 320 13.72 -13.83 -3.94
C VAL A 320 14.02 -15.32 -3.90
N GLU A 321 13.16 -16.13 -3.28
CA GLU A 321 13.35 -17.58 -3.15
C GLU A 321 13.26 -18.31 -4.49
N THR A 322 12.29 -17.91 -5.32
CA THR A 322 11.99 -18.60 -6.57
C THR A 322 12.66 -17.98 -7.80
N GLY A 323 13.30 -16.83 -7.67
CA GLY A 323 13.85 -16.08 -8.79
C GLY A 323 12.81 -15.48 -9.72
N THR A 324 11.56 -15.32 -9.25
CA THR A 324 10.46 -14.69 -10.01
C THR A 324 10.34 -13.20 -9.67
N HIS A 325 9.37 -12.52 -10.29
CA HIS A 325 9.06 -11.12 -9.96
C HIS A 325 7.85 -11.05 -9.02
N ALA A 326 7.95 -10.21 -7.98
CA ALA A 326 6.79 -9.89 -7.13
C ALA A 326 5.74 -9.12 -7.94
N ALA A 327 4.45 -9.36 -7.69
CA ALA A 327 3.38 -8.60 -8.33
C ALA A 327 3.38 -7.12 -7.91
N ILE A 328 4.02 -6.81 -6.79
CA ILE A 328 4.27 -5.47 -6.26
C ILE A 328 5.71 -5.00 -6.53
N SER A 329 6.37 -5.50 -7.58
CA SER A 329 7.74 -5.10 -7.94
C SER A 329 7.87 -3.60 -8.16
N GLY A 330 9.09 -3.09 -8.09
CA GLY A 330 9.38 -1.70 -8.41
C GLY A 330 8.90 -1.32 -9.81
N GLU A 331 9.09 -2.22 -10.79
CA GLU A 331 8.65 -2.04 -12.18
C GLU A 331 7.11 -1.93 -12.28
N ASP A 332 6.37 -2.78 -11.56
CA ASP A 332 4.90 -2.65 -11.50
C ASP A 332 4.50 -1.32 -10.86
N ASN A 333 5.17 -0.92 -9.80
CA ASN A 333 4.86 0.30 -9.09
C ASN A 333 5.13 1.59 -9.90
N LEU A 334 6.06 1.56 -10.86
CA LEU A 334 6.25 2.71 -11.78
C LEU A 334 4.95 3.11 -12.47
N ARG A 335 4.09 2.14 -12.82
CA ARG A 335 2.78 2.43 -13.44
C ARG A 335 1.82 3.09 -12.44
N THR A 336 1.83 2.67 -11.17
CA THR A 336 1.07 3.37 -10.12
C THR A 336 1.59 4.78 -9.89
N MET A 337 2.92 4.99 -9.88
CA MET A 337 3.50 6.32 -9.76
C MET A 337 3.17 7.22 -10.96
N ALA A 338 3.23 6.69 -12.18
CA ALA A 338 2.82 7.41 -13.39
C ALA A 338 1.34 7.84 -13.33
N LEU A 339 0.48 6.96 -12.84
CA LEU A 339 -0.96 7.26 -12.67
C LEU A 339 -1.20 8.38 -11.65
N VAL A 340 -0.45 8.40 -10.55
CA VAL A 340 -0.49 9.51 -9.56
C VAL A 340 -0.03 10.84 -10.19
N GLU A 341 1.06 10.83 -10.98
CA GLU A 341 1.53 12.04 -11.68
C GLU A 341 0.49 12.54 -12.70
N ALA A 342 -0.12 11.60 -13.44
CA ALA A 342 -1.18 11.93 -14.40
C ALA A 342 -2.42 12.51 -13.70
N ALA A 343 -2.75 12.04 -12.48
CA ALA A 343 -3.82 12.63 -11.67
C ALA A 343 -3.53 14.09 -11.31
N TYR A 344 -2.33 14.39 -10.83
CA TYR A 344 -1.92 15.78 -10.57
C TYR A 344 -1.90 16.64 -11.84
N GLN A 345 -1.43 16.08 -12.96
CA GLN A 345 -1.45 16.76 -14.25
C GLN A 345 -2.88 17.08 -14.68
N SER A 346 -3.78 16.11 -14.61
CA SER A 346 -5.21 16.28 -14.92
C SER A 346 -5.85 17.40 -14.09
N ALA A 347 -5.58 17.40 -12.79
CA ALA A 347 -6.11 18.41 -11.88
C ALA A 347 -5.60 19.83 -12.21
N ARG A 348 -4.31 19.96 -12.60
CA ARG A 348 -3.74 21.26 -13.00
C ARG A 348 -4.27 21.75 -14.34
N GLU A 349 -4.44 20.86 -15.31
CA GLU A 349 -4.82 21.21 -16.68
C GLU A 349 -6.35 21.21 -16.89
N GLY A 350 -7.13 20.71 -15.93
CA GLY A 350 -8.59 20.62 -16.03
C GLY A 350 -9.10 19.74 -17.17
N ARG A 351 -8.30 18.74 -17.57
CA ARG A 351 -8.63 17.84 -18.69
C ARG A 351 -8.22 16.39 -18.41
N LYS A 352 -8.76 15.49 -19.21
CA LYS A 352 -8.36 14.08 -19.25
C LYS A 352 -6.91 13.94 -19.73
N ILE A 353 -6.13 13.09 -19.05
CA ILE A 353 -4.76 12.73 -19.42
C ILE A 353 -4.76 11.26 -19.89
N ALA A 354 -4.22 11.02 -21.08
CA ALA A 354 -3.90 9.67 -21.55
C ALA A 354 -2.65 9.12 -20.83
N LEU A 355 -2.60 7.81 -20.62
CA LEU A 355 -1.54 7.11 -19.90
C LEU A 355 -0.63 6.31 -20.82
#